data_f9a99b85539f943e7c42ef11cbbc7616
#
_entry.id   f9a99b85539f943e7c42ef11cbbc7616
#
_cell.length_a   1.000
_cell.length_b   1.000
_cell.length_c   1.000
_cell.angle_alpha   90.00
_cell.angle_beta   90.00
_cell.angle_gamma   90.00
#
_symmetry.space_group_name_H-M   'P 1'
#
loop_
_entity.id
_entity.type
_entity.pdbx_description
1 polymer ?
#
loop_
_entity_poly.entity_id
_entity_poly.type
_entity_poly.pdbx_seq_one_letter_code
_entity_poly.pdbx_strand_id
1 'polypeptide(L)'
;KFRDWQSPWWRIPDFDKNVGDIKVIWELSRFEWVLAFSQLACTGDEKAVGKINDWLTDWCKHNPAFLGPNWKCGQEASIRVMHLAMAALILEQGAKPSESLRRLILIHLERINPTTIYAIAQCNNHATSEAAALYIGGSLIGTPKGERFSRKGRELLEVQVKRLVSEDGSFSQYSLNYHRVLLDTLSMVEVWRRKTGDQEFSQTFYGRARVSSKWLRHMINLSSGDGPNLGANDGARLLPLTNSNYRDYRPTLQLAYTLFFNLRALVESGPWDDSLDWLELSIPEGVADDLDHLHADQGGFAVLRREKV
;
A
#
# COMPACT_ATOMS: atom_id res chain seq x y z
N LYS A 1 -5.09 19.88 -21.34
CA LYS A 1 -5.23 20.38 -19.94
C LYS A 1 -6.62 20.03 -19.44
N PHE A 2 -6.73 19.47 -18.27
CA PHE A 2 -7.98 19.29 -17.54
C PHE A 2 -8.63 20.68 -17.34
N ARG A 3 -9.88 20.85 -17.72
CA ARG A 3 -10.51 22.18 -17.85
C ARG A 3 -10.57 22.96 -16.54
N ASP A 4 -10.69 22.23 -15.40
CA ASP A 4 -10.91 22.80 -14.07
C ASP A 4 -9.80 22.48 -13.07
N TRP A 5 -8.55 22.37 -13.53
CA TRP A 5 -7.42 21.95 -12.72
C TRP A 5 -7.15 22.81 -11.46
N GLN A 6 -7.66 24.05 -11.41
CA GLN A 6 -7.59 24.94 -10.24
C GLN A 6 -8.88 24.97 -9.41
N SER A 7 -9.89 24.19 -9.80
CA SER A 7 -11.13 24.10 -9.03
C SER A 7 -10.93 23.32 -7.73
N PRO A 8 -11.74 23.60 -6.69
CA PRO A 8 -11.77 22.74 -5.51
C PRO A 8 -12.00 21.28 -5.88
N TRP A 9 -11.31 20.36 -5.20
CA TRP A 9 -11.30 18.94 -5.55
C TRP A 9 -12.68 18.30 -5.68
N TRP A 10 -13.67 18.74 -4.91
CA TRP A 10 -15.05 18.22 -4.95
C TRP A 10 -15.85 18.64 -6.18
N ARG A 11 -15.35 19.61 -6.98
CA ARG A 11 -15.94 20.03 -8.25
C ARG A 11 -15.34 19.34 -9.46
N ILE A 12 -14.22 18.62 -9.27
CA ILE A 12 -13.53 17.94 -10.37
C ILE A 12 -14.37 16.73 -10.81
N PRO A 13 -14.70 16.57 -12.10
CA PRO A 13 -15.40 15.40 -12.61
C PRO A 13 -14.47 14.18 -12.66
N ASP A 14 -15.03 12.96 -12.65
CA ASP A 14 -14.26 11.71 -12.81
C ASP A 14 -13.85 11.46 -14.26
N PHE A 15 -14.56 12.06 -15.19
CA PHE A 15 -14.31 11.96 -16.61
C PHE A 15 -14.33 13.33 -17.26
N ASP A 16 -13.31 13.68 -18.02
CA ASP A 16 -13.20 14.91 -18.81
C ASP A 16 -13.17 14.57 -20.30
N LYS A 17 -13.91 15.31 -21.12
CA LYS A 17 -14.02 15.06 -22.56
C LYS A 17 -12.68 15.16 -23.32
N ASN A 18 -11.71 15.91 -22.79
CA ASN A 18 -10.43 16.14 -23.44
C ASN A 18 -9.31 15.23 -22.89
N VAL A 19 -9.46 14.71 -21.67
CA VAL A 19 -8.43 13.92 -20.97
C VAL A 19 -8.87 12.47 -20.80
N GLY A 20 -10.17 12.20 -20.77
CA GLY A 20 -10.72 10.88 -20.48
C GLY A 20 -10.90 10.65 -18.98
N ASP A 21 -10.58 9.43 -18.54
CA ASP A 21 -10.63 9.04 -17.14
C ASP A 21 -9.55 9.79 -16.34
N ILE A 22 -9.94 10.36 -15.21
CA ILE A 22 -9.06 11.09 -14.29
C ILE A 22 -7.90 10.22 -13.74
N LYS A 23 -8.04 8.90 -13.76
CA LYS A 23 -7.01 7.95 -13.31
C LYS A 23 -5.67 8.15 -14.03
N VAL A 24 -5.66 8.52 -15.30
CA VAL A 24 -4.41 8.78 -16.06
C VAL A 24 -3.60 9.95 -15.47
N ILE A 25 -4.26 10.87 -14.74
CA ILE A 25 -3.58 11.96 -14.03
C ILE A 25 -3.07 11.47 -12.68
N TRP A 26 -3.87 10.66 -11.98
CA TRP A 26 -3.57 10.17 -10.66
C TRP A 26 -2.34 9.25 -10.64
N GLU A 27 -2.24 8.33 -11.60
CA GLU A 27 -1.14 7.36 -11.68
C GLU A 27 0.22 8.04 -11.70
N LEU A 28 0.38 9.11 -12.47
CA LEU A 28 1.62 9.89 -12.53
C LEU A 28 1.95 10.64 -11.22
N SER A 29 0.94 10.81 -10.35
CA SER A 29 1.05 11.58 -9.11
C SER A 29 1.02 10.71 -7.84
N ARG A 30 1.21 9.38 -7.95
CA ARG A 30 1.26 8.46 -6.81
C ARG A 30 2.57 8.51 -6.02
N PHE A 31 3.58 9.19 -6.51
CA PHE A 31 4.91 9.29 -5.90
C PHE A 31 5.71 7.98 -5.86
N GLU A 32 5.44 7.03 -6.76
CA GLU A 32 6.26 5.81 -6.88
C GLU A 32 7.74 6.13 -7.14
N TRP A 33 8.00 7.19 -7.89
CA TRP A 33 9.35 7.67 -8.16
C TRP A 33 10.11 8.12 -6.90
N VAL A 34 9.41 8.48 -5.81
CA VAL A 34 10.06 8.80 -4.52
C VAL A 34 10.75 7.55 -3.96
N LEU A 35 10.09 6.38 -4.06
CA LEU A 35 10.69 5.11 -3.65
C LEU A 35 11.91 4.77 -4.49
N ALA A 36 11.80 4.88 -5.83
CA ALA A 36 12.91 4.59 -6.73
C ALA A 36 14.14 5.50 -6.49
N PHE A 37 13.93 6.79 -6.31
CA PHE A 37 15.03 7.71 -5.97
C PHE A 37 15.58 7.50 -4.57
N SER A 38 14.76 7.05 -3.60
CA SER A 38 15.26 6.68 -2.28
C SER A 38 16.20 5.47 -2.36
N GLN A 39 15.83 4.45 -3.14
CA GLN A 39 16.69 3.29 -3.41
C GLN A 39 18.01 3.71 -4.10
N LEU A 40 17.93 4.58 -5.12
CA LEU A 40 19.12 5.11 -5.80
C LEU A 40 20.04 5.89 -4.84
N ALA A 41 19.49 6.69 -3.95
CA ALA A 41 20.27 7.41 -2.95
C ALA A 41 21.06 6.45 -2.03
N CYS A 42 20.41 5.38 -1.58
CA CYS A 42 21.06 4.35 -0.74
C CYS A 42 22.13 3.53 -1.50
N THR A 43 22.06 3.48 -2.84
CA THR A 43 23.11 2.84 -3.66
C THR A 43 24.24 3.80 -4.07
N GLY A 44 24.25 5.02 -3.56
CA GLY A 44 25.33 5.99 -3.73
C GLY A 44 25.09 7.07 -4.79
N ASP A 45 23.86 7.20 -5.34
CA ASP A 45 23.53 8.36 -6.20
C ASP A 45 23.30 9.61 -5.35
N GLU A 46 24.35 10.42 -5.20
CA GLU A 46 24.32 11.68 -4.42
C GLU A 46 23.28 12.69 -4.92
N LYS A 47 22.81 12.57 -6.17
CA LYS A 47 21.84 13.49 -6.77
C LYS A 47 20.39 13.07 -6.52
N ALA A 48 20.17 11.82 -6.12
CA ALA A 48 18.83 11.25 -6.01
C ALA A 48 17.96 11.99 -4.98
N VAL A 49 18.51 12.31 -3.80
CA VAL A 49 17.78 13.09 -2.77
C VAL A 49 17.45 14.50 -3.26
N GLY A 50 18.37 15.14 -4.01
CA GLY A 50 18.11 16.43 -4.64
C GLY A 50 16.91 16.35 -5.60
N LYS A 51 16.86 15.31 -6.46
CA LYS A 51 15.73 15.09 -7.36
C LYS A 51 14.41 14.85 -6.63
N ILE A 52 14.41 14.12 -5.52
CA ILE A 52 13.18 13.95 -4.69
C ILE A 52 12.68 15.34 -4.26
N ASN A 53 13.54 16.17 -3.70
CA ASN A 53 13.18 17.50 -3.22
C ASN A 53 12.70 18.43 -4.34
N ASP A 54 13.38 18.44 -5.47
CA ASP A 54 13.02 19.26 -6.62
C ASP A 54 11.66 18.86 -7.20
N TRP A 55 11.45 17.57 -7.38
CA TRP A 55 10.19 17.06 -7.94
C TRP A 55 9.01 17.20 -6.99
N LEU A 56 9.20 16.99 -5.68
CA LEU A 56 8.16 17.28 -4.69
C LEU A 56 7.83 18.76 -4.63
N THR A 57 8.84 19.63 -4.69
CA THR A 57 8.64 21.09 -4.72
C THR A 57 7.86 21.52 -5.96
N ASP A 58 8.24 21.01 -7.13
CA ASP A 58 7.55 21.26 -8.40
C ASP A 58 6.11 20.76 -8.35
N TRP A 59 5.91 19.52 -7.85
CA TRP A 59 4.57 18.96 -7.70
C TRP A 59 3.69 19.81 -6.78
N CYS A 60 4.18 20.23 -5.63
CA CYS A 60 3.44 21.08 -4.70
C CYS A 60 3.08 22.44 -5.32
N LYS A 61 3.99 23.03 -6.10
CA LYS A 61 3.75 24.29 -6.81
C LYS A 61 2.63 24.18 -7.86
N HIS A 62 2.58 23.05 -8.58
CA HIS A 62 1.59 22.83 -9.64
C HIS A 62 0.29 22.19 -9.14
N ASN A 63 0.28 21.65 -7.92
CA ASN A 63 -0.89 21.02 -7.29
C ASN A 63 -1.18 21.65 -5.91
N PRO A 64 -1.64 22.91 -5.88
CA PRO A 64 -1.98 23.59 -4.62
C PRO A 64 -2.94 22.76 -3.79
N ALA A 65 -2.79 22.79 -2.47
CA ALA A 65 -3.58 21.98 -1.57
C ALA A 65 -5.09 22.12 -1.80
N PHE A 66 -5.77 20.98 -1.90
CA PHE A 66 -7.21 20.85 -2.09
C PHE A 66 -7.77 21.36 -3.43
N LEU A 67 -6.90 21.73 -4.38
CA LEU A 67 -7.27 22.17 -5.72
C LEU A 67 -6.85 21.16 -6.78
N GLY A 68 -7.68 20.98 -7.78
CA GLY A 68 -7.38 20.16 -8.95
C GLY A 68 -7.58 18.64 -8.76
N PRO A 69 -7.32 17.90 -9.84
CA PRO A 69 -7.63 16.47 -9.94
C PRO A 69 -6.84 15.61 -8.96
N ASN A 70 -5.57 15.97 -8.66
CA ASN A 70 -4.73 15.20 -7.75
C ASN A 70 -5.20 15.21 -6.30
N TRP A 71 -6.13 16.08 -5.94
CA TRP A 71 -6.72 16.14 -4.61
C TRP A 71 -8.13 15.53 -4.54
N LYS A 72 -8.69 15.09 -5.68
CA LYS A 72 -10.07 14.59 -5.71
C LYS A 72 -10.26 13.29 -4.92
N CYS A 73 -9.35 12.36 -5.00
CA CYS A 73 -9.49 11.02 -4.41
C CYS A 73 -8.68 10.88 -3.11
N GLY A 74 -9.33 10.43 -2.03
CA GLY A 74 -8.69 10.13 -0.75
C GLY A 74 -7.70 8.96 -0.88
N GLN A 75 -8.01 7.95 -1.70
CA GLN A 75 -7.12 6.83 -1.99
C GLN A 75 -5.79 7.30 -2.59
N GLU A 76 -5.81 8.19 -3.58
CA GLU A 76 -4.60 8.70 -4.22
C GLU A 76 -3.76 9.55 -3.24
N ALA A 77 -4.42 10.35 -2.40
CA ALA A 77 -3.76 11.06 -1.30
C ALA A 77 -3.11 10.08 -0.31
N SER A 78 -3.76 8.94 -0.04
CA SER A 78 -3.26 7.91 0.88
C SER A 78 -2.04 7.18 0.33
N ILE A 79 -2.04 6.86 -0.97
CA ILE A 79 -0.89 6.25 -1.65
C ILE A 79 0.33 7.18 -1.51
N ARG A 80 0.17 8.48 -1.76
CA ARG A 80 1.27 9.46 -1.60
C ARG A 80 1.82 9.49 -0.18
N VAL A 81 0.96 9.46 0.84
CA VAL A 81 1.40 9.42 2.25
C VAL A 81 2.21 8.15 2.53
N MET A 82 1.71 6.99 2.10
CA MET A 82 2.39 5.71 2.31
C MET A 82 3.75 5.66 1.59
N HIS A 83 3.84 6.12 0.34
CA HIS A 83 5.11 6.17 -0.39
C HIS A 83 6.11 7.12 0.27
N LEU A 84 5.69 8.31 0.71
CA LEU A 84 6.55 9.25 1.43
C LEU A 84 7.05 8.65 2.74
N ALA A 85 6.21 7.92 3.47
CA ALA A 85 6.60 7.28 4.72
C ALA A 85 7.58 6.12 4.50
N MET A 86 7.35 5.27 3.49
CA MET A 86 8.29 4.17 3.14
C MET A 86 9.63 4.73 2.66
N ALA A 87 9.61 5.78 1.84
CA ALA A 87 10.82 6.47 1.42
C ALA A 87 11.60 7.07 2.61
N ALA A 88 10.88 7.64 3.59
CA ALA A 88 11.50 8.13 4.81
C ALA A 88 12.14 7.02 5.64
N LEU A 89 11.59 5.80 5.65
CA LEU A 89 12.24 4.63 6.26
C LEU A 89 13.51 4.23 5.49
N ILE A 90 13.44 4.09 4.18
CA ILE A 90 14.58 3.73 3.32
C ILE A 90 15.74 4.73 3.46
N LEU A 91 15.43 6.02 3.60
CA LEU A 91 16.41 7.10 3.79
C LEU A 91 16.79 7.32 5.27
N GLU A 92 16.38 6.44 6.19
CA GLU A 92 16.61 6.56 7.63
C GLU A 92 16.10 7.87 8.26
N GLN A 93 15.11 8.52 7.62
CA GLN A 93 14.51 9.77 8.08
C GLN A 93 13.19 9.58 8.84
N GLY A 94 12.74 8.33 9.00
CA GLY A 94 11.46 8.01 9.65
C GLY A 94 11.36 8.52 11.10
N ALA A 95 12.45 8.45 11.87
CA ALA A 95 12.49 8.91 13.26
C ALA A 95 12.58 10.44 13.40
N LYS A 96 13.16 11.15 12.42
CA LYS A 96 13.36 12.61 12.42
C LYS A 96 13.02 13.22 11.06
N PRO A 97 11.76 13.14 10.63
CA PRO A 97 11.33 13.71 9.36
C PRO A 97 11.49 15.23 9.34
N SER A 98 11.84 15.77 8.17
CA SER A 98 11.95 17.22 7.98
C SER A 98 10.60 17.91 8.21
N GLU A 99 10.62 19.19 8.57
CA GLU A 99 9.38 19.97 8.74
C GLU A 99 8.57 20.06 7.44
N SER A 100 9.23 20.15 6.29
CA SER A 100 8.59 20.16 4.98
C SER A 100 7.83 18.86 4.70
N LEU A 101 8.43 17.71 5.04
CA LEU A 101 7.78 16.40 4.90
C LEU A 101 6.57 16.27 5.85
N ARG A 102 6.73 16.67 7.11
CA ARG A 102 5.62 16.68 8.10
C ARG A 102 4.45 17.52 7.60
N ARG A 103 4.74 18.71 7.07
CA ARG A 103 3.72 19.62 6.54
C ARG A 103 3.01 19.03 5.31
N LEU A 104 3.76 18.44 4.39
CA LEU A 104 3.21 17.80 3.20
C LEU A 104 2.28 16.65 3.60
N ILE A 105 2.71 15.78 4.50
CA ILE A 105 1.88 14.68 5.02
C ILE A 105 0.64 15.23 5.74
N LEU A 106 0.79 16.23 6.61
CA LEU A 106 -0.34 16.82 7.33
C LEU A 106 -1.45 17.29 6.39
N ILE A 107 -1.09 17.98 5.31
CA ILE A 107 -2.07 18.46 4.31
C ILE A 107 -2.81 17.28 3.65
N HIS A 108 -2.09 16.18 3.35
CA HIS A 108 -2.74 14.98 2.81
C HIS A 108 -3.71 14.34 3.82
N LEU A 109 -3.32 14.26 5.11
CA LEU A 109 -4.21 13.72 6.14
C LEU A 109 -5.45 14.61 6.37
N GLU A 110 -5.30 15.92 6.25
CA GLU A 110 -6.43 16.87 6.28
C GLU A 110 -7.37 16.69 5.09
N ARG A 111 -6.86 16.23 3.95
CA ARG A 111 -7.68 15.86 2.79
C ARG A 111 -8.41 14.53 2.99
N ILE A 112 -7.73 13.53 3.55
CA ILE A 112 -8.25 12.17 3.75
C ILE A 112 -9.32 12.14 4.85
N ASN A 113 -9.00 12.69 6.01
CA ASN A 113 -9.79 12.53 7.23
C ASN A 113 -11.29 12.88 7.12
N PRO A 114 -11.71 13.96 6.44
CA PRO A 114 -13.13 14.30 6.32
C PRO A 114 -13.94 13.33 5.44
N THR A 115 -13.28 12.58 4.56
CA THR A 115 -13.94 11.70 3.58
C THR A 115 -13.84 10.21 3.93
N THR A 116 -13.33 9.85 5.10
CA THR A 116 -13.21 8.45 5.53
C THR A 116 -14.54 7.70 5.54
N ILE A 117 -15.67 8.36 5.85
CA ILE A 117 -17.00 7.73 5.82
C ILE A 117 -17.36 7.32 4.39
N TYR A 118 -17.03 8.15 3.40
CA TYR A 118 -17.22 7.82 1.98
C TYR A 118 -16.38 6.60 1.57
N ALA A 119 -15.10 6.55 1.98
CA ALA A 119 -14.22 5.42 1.73
C ALA A 119 -14.77 4.11 2.35
N ILE A 120 -15.26 4.18 3.59
CA ILE A 120 -15.87 3.04 4.30
C ILE A 120 -17.13 2.55 3.57
N ALA A 121 -17.96 3.46 3.06
CA ALA A 121 -19.20 3.12 2.36
C ALA A 121 -18.96 2.38 1.03
N GLN A 122 -17.79 2.53 0.42
CA GLN A 122 -17.44 1.84 -0.82
C GLN A 122 -17.15 0.33 -0.61
N CYS A 123 -16.92 -0.13 0.62
CA CYS A 123 -16.62 -1.52 0.96
C CYS A 123 -15.44 -2.12 0.15
N ASN A 124 -14.41 -1.34 -0.09
CA ASN A 124 -13.26 -1.70 -0.91
C ASN A 124 -11.92 -1.25 -0.29
N ASN A 125 -10.83 -1.32 -1.07
CA ASN A 125 -9.47 -0.94 -0.65
C ASN A 125 -9.35 0.51 -0.15
N HIS A 126 -10.22 1.43 -0.56
CA HIS A 126 -10.19 2.81 -0.07
C HIS A 126 -10.29 2.87 1.45
N ALA A 127 -11.15 2.04 2.04
CA ALA A 127 -11.33 2.01 3.48
C ALA A 127 -10.06 1.60 4.25
N THR A 128 -9.29 0.63 3.72
CA THR A 128 -8.04 0.18 4.34
C THR A 128 -6.88 1.13 4.06
N SER A 129 -6.75 1.61 2.83
CA SER A 129 -5.63 2.50 2.44
C SER A 129 -5.74 3.89 3.09
N GLU A 130 -6.95 4.47 3.18
CA GLU A 130 -7.15 5.75 3.86
C GLU A 130 -6.91 5.63 5.37
N ALA A 131 -7.31 4.50 5.97
CA ALA A 131 -7.00 4.21 7.37
C ALA A 131 -5.49 4.02 7.61
N ALA A 132 -4.80 3.31 6.71
CA ALA A 132 -3.35 3.11 6.76
C ALA A 132 -2.59 4.45 6.66
N ALA A 133 -3.00 5.31 5.74
CA ALA A 133 -2.40 6.64 5.59
C ALA A 133 -2.59 7.51 6.84
N LEU A 134 -3.77 7.48 7.47
CA LEU A 134 -4.01 8.18 8.73
C LEU A 134 -3.13 7.63 9.85
N TYR A 135 -2.97 6.32 9.96
CA TYR A 135 -2.14 5.67 10.97
C TYR A 135 -0.66 6.01 10.77
N ILE A 136 -0.11 5.70 9.62
CA ILE A 136 1.31 5.89 9.29
C ILE A 136 1.68 7.36 9.29
N GLY A 137 0.95 8.18 8.53
CA GLY A 137 1.23 9.61 8.38
C GLY A 137 1.02 10.37 9.68
N GLY A 138 -0.01 10.01 10.46
CA GLY A 138 -0.25 10.59 11.78
C GLY A 138 0.88 10.33 12.75
N SER A 139 1.38 9.09 12.80
CA SER A 139 2.55 8.70 13.58
C SER A 139 3.81 9.46 13.13
N LEU A 140 4.08 9.55 11.82
CA LEU A 140 5.25 10.25 11.28
C LEU A 140 5.27 11.76 11.63
N ILE A 141 4.11 12.42 11.66
CA ILE A 141 4.04 13.84 12.03
C ILE A 141 4.47 14.05 13.48
N GLY A 142 4.15 13.15 14.42
CA GLY A 142 4.58 13.20 15.81
C GLY A 142 4.09 14.43 16.58
N THR A 143 2.91 14.96 16.27
CA THR A 143 2.27 16.07 16.97
C THR A 143 0.94 15.61 17.58
N PRO A 144 0.35 16.35 18.56
CA PRO A 144 -0.95 15.99 19.13
C PRO A 144 -2.06 15.85 18.08
N LYS A 145 -1.99 16.58 16.97
CA LYS A 145 -2.90 16.43 15.83
C LYS A 145 -2.60 15.16 15.05
N GLY A 146 -1.33 14.85 14.82
CA GLY A 146 -0.87 13.61 14.20
C GLY A 146 -1.30 12.38 14.99
N GLU A 147 -1.13 12.40 16.32
CA GLU A 147 -1.54 11.31 17.21
C GLU A 147 -3.06 11.01 17.11
N ARG A 148 -3.89 12.06 16.97
CA ARG A 148 -5.34 11.87 16.74
C ARG A 148 -5.62 11.16 15.40
N PHE A 149 -4.90 11.53 14.34
CA PHE A 149 -5.03 10.84 13.05
C PHE A 149 -4.54 9.39 13.14
N SER A 150 -3.39 9.16 13.76
CA SER A 150 -2.83 7.82 13.93
C SER A 150 -3.78 6.90 14.69
N ARG A 151 -4.32 7.35 15.84
CA ARG A 151 -5.29 6.59 16.62
C ARG A 151 -6.55 6.27 15.79
N LYS A 152 -7.13 7.26 15.11
CA LYS A 152 -8.29 7.04 14.24
C LYS A 152 -7.98 6.04 13.13
N GLY A 153 -6.81 6.17 12.48
CA GLY A 153 -6.37 5.26 11.43
C GLY A 153 -6.24 3.83 11.94
N ARG A 154 -5.65 3.64 13.13
CA ARG A 154 -5.53 2.34 13.79
C ARG A 154 -6.90 1.71 14.08
N GLU A 155 -7.82 2.45 14.70
CA GLU A 155 -9.18 1.99 14.98
C GLU A 155 -9.93 1.58 13.69
N LEU A 156 -9.80 2.38 12.64
CA LEU A 156 -10.39 2.06 11.34
C LEU A 156 -9.79 0.80 10.71
N LEU A 157 -8.47 0.61 10.77
CA LEU A 157 -7.80 -0.60 10.27
C LEU A 157 -8.35 -1.85 10.96
N GLU A 158 -8.48 -1.85 12.29
CA GLU A 158 -9.04 -2.97 13.04
C GLU A 158 -10.44 -3.34 12.56
N VAL A 159 -11.30 -2.34 12.38
CA VAL A 159 -12.68 -2.55 11.97
C VAL A 159 -12.77 -2.98 10.50
N GLN A 160 -12.05 -2.30 9.60
CA GLN A 160 -12.20 -2.52 8.17
C GLN A 160 -11.52 -3.82 7.70
N VAL A 161 -10.39 -4.19 8.27
CA VAL A 161 -9.74 -5.48 7.95
C VAL A 161 -10.65 -6.64 8.37
N LYS A 162 -11.26 -6.58 9.56
CA LYS A 162 -12.25 -7.57 10.00
C LYS A 162 -13.46 -7.65 9.06
N ARG A 163 -13.94 -6.50 8.58
CA ARG A 163 -15.15 -6.39 7.76
C ARG A 163 -14.94 -6.82 6.31
N LEU A 164 -13.81 -6.46 5.72
CA LEU A 164 -13.56 -6.58 4.27
C LEU A 164 -12.81 -7.85 3.89
N VAL A 165 -12.12 -8.49 4.83
CA VAL A 165 -11.43 -9.76 4.62
C VAL A 165 -12.22 -10.85 5.33
N SER A 166 -12.69 -11.82 4.57
CA SER A 166 -13.44 -12.99 5.08
C SER A 166 -12.54 -13.94 5.87
N GLU A 167 -13.12 -14.90 6.60
CA GLU A 167 -12.35 -15.89 7.39
C GLU A 167 -11.56 -16.86 6.54
N ASP A 168 -11.98 -17.07 5.31
CA ASP A 168 -11.29 -17.87 4.29
C ASP A 168 -10.20 -17.09 3.53
N GLY A 169 -9.98 -15.82 3.87
CA GLY A 169 -8.98 -14.96 3.28
C GLY A 169 -9.42 -14.14 2.06
N SER A 170 -10.62 -14.36 1.56
CA SER A 170 -11.16 -13.62 0.42
C SER A 170 -11.35 -12.14 0.75
N PHE A 171 -11.03 -11.27 -0.20
CA PHE A 171 -11.19 -9.81 -0.07
C PHE A 171 -12.45 -9.34 -0.82
N SER A 172 -13.16 -8.38 -0.25
CA SER A 172 -14.45 -7.87 -0.71
C SER A 172 -14.49 -7.40 -2.18
N GLN A 173 -13.36 -7.09 -2.79
CA GLN A 173 -13.31 -6.64 -4.19
C GLN A 173 -13.24 -7.77 -5.22
N TYR A 174 -13.03 -9.02 -4.81
CA TYR A 174 -12.96 -10.17 -5.72
C TYR A 174 -12.00 -9.98 -6.90
N SER A 175 -10.83 -9.41 -6.62
CA SER A 175 -9.79 -9.10 -7.60
C SER A 175 -8.43 -9.52 -7.08
N LEU A 176 -7.65 -10.22 -7.89
CA LEU A 176 -6.30 -10.61 -7.54
C LEU A 176 -5.38 -9.37 -7.36
N ASN A 177 -5.55 -8.38 -8.25
CA ASN A 177 -4.78 -7.16 -8.15
C ASN A 177 -5.12 -6.33 -6.91
N TYR A 178 -6.41 -6.17 -6.58
CA TYR A 178 -6.80 -5.46 -5.37
C TYR A 178 -6.52 -6.24 -4.09
N HIS A 179 -6.40 -7.56 -4.18
CA HIS A 179 -5.89 -8.39 -3.09
C HIS A 179 -4.41 -8.07 -2.80
N ARG A 180 -3.59 -7.88 -3.87
CA ARG A 180 -2.22 -7.36 -3.73
C ARG A 180 -2.21 -5.99 -3.06
N VAL A 181 -3.07 -5.05 -3.52
CA VAL A 181 -3.19 -3.71 -2.91
C VAL A 181 -3.51 -3.78 -1.42
N LEU A 182 -4.41 -4.69 -1.02
CA LEU A 182 -4.70 -4.93 0.40
C LEU A 182 -3.46 -5.40 1.15
N LEU A 183 -2.79 -6.45 0.68
CA LEU A 183 -1.62 -7.01 1.37
C LEU A 183 -0.43 -6.06 1.41
N ASP A 184 -0.17 -5.30 0.33
CA ASP A 184 0.85 -4.24 0.34
C ASP A 184 0.51 -3.18 1.40
N THR A 185 -0.76 -2.77 1.49
CA THR A 185 -1.22 -1.81 2.50
C THR A 185 -1.00 -2.34 3.92
N LEU A 186 -1.42 -3.58 4.22
CA LEU A 186 -1.24 -4.17 5.54
C LEU A 186 0.24 -4.39 5.88
N SER A 187 1.05 -4.74 4.87
CA SER A 187 2.49 -4.89 5.03
C SER A 187 3.17 -3.56 5.37
N MET A 188 2.84 -2.47 4.68
CA MET A 188 3.37 -1.13 5.02
C MET A 188 2.96 -0.68 6.42
N VAL A 189 1.73 -0.98 6.84
CA VAL A 189 1.24 -0.72 8.21
C VAL A 189 2.07 -1.48 9.25
N GLU A 190 2.30 -2.78 9.03
CA GLU A 190 3.05 -3.61 9.97
C GLU A 190 4.55 -3.27 9.99
N VAL A 191 5.14 -2.95 8.83
CA VAL A 191 6.51 -2.43 8.75
C VAL A 191 6.64 -1.15 9.57
N TRP A 192 5.73 -0.20 9.36
CA TRP A 192 5.73 1.05 10.11
C TRP A 192 5.60 0.82 11.61
N ARG A 193 4.65 -0.01 12.02
CA ARG A 193 4.45 -0.38 13.43
C ARG A 193 5.73 -0.93 14.06
N ARG A 194 6.40 -1.88 13.39
CA ARG A 194 7.65 -2.48 13.89
C ARG A 194 8.77 -1.46 14.01
N LYS A 195 8.97 -0.64 12.98
CA LYS A 195 10.03 0.38 12.94
C LYS A 195 9.83 1.49 13.99
N THR A 196 8.60 1.80 14.35
CA THR A 196 8.29 2.82 15.38
C THR A 196 8.12 2.23 16.79
N GLY A 197 8.11 0.91 16.95
CA GLY A 197 7.89 0.25 18.24
C GLY A 197 6.48 0.43 18.81
N ASP A 198 5.49 0.72 17.95
CA ASP A 198 4.10 0.88 18.38
C ASP A 198 3.47 -0.47 18.76
N GLN A 199 2.36 -0.42 19.52
CA GLN A 199 1.64 -1.59 19.99
C GLN A 199 1.21 -2.50 18.83
N GLU A 200 1.14 -3.79 19.09
CA GLU A 200 0.57 -4.76 18.16
C GLU A 200 -0.91 -4.49 17.87
N PHE A 201 -1.35 -4.84 16.68
CA PHE A 201 -2.76 -4.88 16.36
C PHE A 201 -3.45 -6.08 17.03
N SER A 202 -4.77 -6.17 16.93
CA SER A 202 -5.51 -7.29 17.51
C SER A 202 -5.20 -8.63 16.84
N GLN A 203 -5.45 -9.73 17.56
CA GLN A 203 -5.36 -11.08 16.99
C GLN A 203 -6.29 -11.25 15.77
N THR A 204 -7.40 -10.52 15.73
CA THR A 204 -8.32 -10.50 14.57
C THR A 204 -7.65 -9.87 13.35
N PHE A 205 -6.97 -8.73 13.51
CA PHE A 205 -6.22 -8.09 12.43
C PHE A 205 -5.15 -9.02 11.84
N TYR A 206 -4.30 -9.59 12.71
CA TYR A 206 -3.27 -10.53 12.26
C TYR A 206 -3.85 -11.82 11.68
N GLY A 207 -4.93 -12.33 12.24
CA GLY A 207 -5.64 -13.49 11.70
C GLY A 207 -6.13 -13.25 10.28
N ARG A 208 -6.75 -12.10 10.01
CA ARG A 208 -7.22 -11.72 8.66
C ARG A 208 -6.05 -11.49 7.68
N ALA A 209 -4.97 -10.86 8.11
CA ALA A 209 -3.77 -10.70 7.29
C ALA A 209 -3.16 -12.06 6.91
N ARG A 210 -3.10 -13.01 7.84
CA ARG A 210 -2.59 -14.37 7.60
C ARG A 210 -3.46 -15.13 6.60
N VAL A 211 -4.77 -15.20 6.80
CA VAL A 211 -5.64 -15.95 5.86
C VAL A 211 -5.66 -15.31 4.48
N SER A 212 -5.59 -13.97 4.40
CA SER A 212 -5.47 -13.25 3.13
C SER A 212 -4.15 -13.57 2.41
N SER A 213 -3.04 -13.66 3.15
CA SER A 213 -1.73 -14.07 2.58
C SER A 213 -1.77 -15.51 2.08
N LYS A 214 -2.39 -16.43 2.82
CA LYS A 214 -2.59 -17.82 2.39
C LYS A 214 -3.45 -17.88 1.13
N TRP A 215 -4.52 -17.12 1.06
CA TRP A 215 -5.37 -17.03 -0.11
C TRP A 215 -4.56 -16.62 -1.36
N LEU A 216 -3.76 -15.56 -1.28
CA LEU A 216 -2.91 -15.12 -2.39
C LEU A 216 -1.94 -16.24 -2.82
N ARG A 217 -1.30 -16.93 -1.86
CA ARG A 217 -0.35 -18.01 -2.13
C ARG A 217 -0.99 -19.16 -2.90
N HIS A 218 -2.27 -19.47 -2.64
CA HIS A 218 -3.01 -20.47 -3.41
C HIS A 218 -3.40 -20.00 -4.81
N MET A 219 -3.67 -18.70 -4.99
CA MET A 219 -4.13 -18.16 -6.27
C MET A 219 -3.04 -17.97 -7.30
N ILE A 220 -1.77 -17.94 -6.91
CA ILE A 220 -0.65 -17.72 -7.84
C ILE A 220 0.12 -19.01 -8.15
N ASN A 221 0.79 -19.01 -9.28
CA ASN A 221 1.82 -19.99 -9.60
C ASN A 221 3.13 -19.55 -8.93
N LEU A 222 3.65 -20.32 -7.97
CA LEU A 222 4.84 -19.94 -7.20
C LEU A 222 6.12 -19.87 -8.05
N SER A 223 6.20 -20.62 -9.16
CA SER A 223 7.38 -20.61 -10.03
C SER A 223 7.44 -19.35 -10.90
N SER A 224 6.32 -18.91 -11.49
CA SER A 224 6.25 -17.72 -12.35
C SER A 224 5.88 -16.44 -11.61
N GLY A 225 5.25 -16.55 -10.44
CA GLY A 225 4.67 -15.44 -9.71
C GLY A 225 3.34 -14.93 -10.26
N ASP A 226 2.90 -15.41 -11.42
CA ASP A 226 1.68 -14.97 -12.08
C ASP A 226 0.44 -15.66 -11.50
N GLY A 227 -0.70 -15.02 -11.65
CA GLY A 227 -2.00 -15.53 -11.23
C GLY A 227 -3.12 -15.26 -12.25
N PRO A 228 -4.31 -15.77 -12.00
CA PRO A 228 -5.45 -15.56 -12.92
C PRO A 228 -5.79 -14.08 -13.06
N ASN A 229 -6.27 -13.67 -14.22
CA ASN A 229 -6.81 -12.33 -14.43
C ASN A 229 -8.22 -12.26 -13.81
N LEU A 230 -8.27 -12.17 -12.49
CA LEU A 230 -9.48 -12.19 -11.68
C LEU A 230 -9.86 -10.78 -11.26
N GLY A 231 -11.09 -10.37 -11.60
CA GLY A 231 -11.69 -9.11 -11.20
C GLY A 231 -11.04 -7.88 -11.85
N ALA A 232 -11.28 -6.71 -11.28
CA ALA A 232 -10.75 -5.46 -11.80
C ALA A 232 -9.22 -5.40 -11.66
N ASN A 233 -8.59 -4.85 -12.70
CA ASN A 233 -7.15 -4.65 -12.74
C ASN A 233 -6.85 -3.23 -13.26
N ASP A 234 -6.77 -2.28 -12.36
CA ASP A 234 -6.51 -0.86 -12.67
C ASP A 234 -5.02 -0.52 -12.68
N GLY A 235 -4.14 -1.51 -12.86
CA GLY A 235 -2.69 -1.29 -12.87
C GLY A 235 -2.09 -0.96 -11.49
N ALA A 236 -2.85 -1.03 -10.41
CA ALA A 236 -2.37 -0.63 -9.10
C ALA A 236 -1.31 -1.60 -8.55
N ARG A 237 -0.16 -1.07 -8.17
CA ARG A 237 0.91 -1.72 -7.43
C ARG A 237 1.41 -0.71 -6.40
N LEU A 238 1.25 -1.01 -5.10
CA LEU A 238 1.53 0.00 -4.07
C LEU A 238 2.96 -0.01 -3.56
N LEU A 239 3.66 -1.13 -3.63
CA LEU A 239 5.01 -1.24 -3.07
C LEU A 239 6.01 -1.77 -4.11
N PRO A 240 6.37 -0.95 -5.13
CA PRO A 240 7.29 -1.34 -6.20
C PRO A 240 8.75 -1.24 -5.77
N LEU A 241 9.18 -2.04 -4.78
CA LEU A 241 10.56 -2.06 -4.28
C LEU A 241 11.45 -3.09 -4.99
N THR A 242 10.94 -3.78 -5.99
CA THR A 242 11.68 -4.79 -6.76
C THR A 242 11.58 -4.53 -8.25
N ASN A 243 12.54 -5.06 -9.02
CA ASN A 243 12.52 -5.04 -10.49
C ASN A 243 11.64 -6.15 -11.10
N SER A 244 10.82 -6.85 -10.30
CA SER A 244 9.95 -7.89 -10.81
C SER A 244 8.86 -7.35 -11.70
N ASN A 245 8.39 -8.20 -12.64
CA ASN A 245 7.30 -7.88 -13.54
C ASN A 245 6.04 -7.48 -12.76
N TYR A 246 5.21 -6.62 -13.35
CA TYR A 246 3.92 -6.21 -12.79
C TYR A 246 3.02 -7.40 -12.40
N ARG A 247 3.03 -8.48 -13.18
CA ARG A 247 2.24 -9.69 -12.90
C ARG A 247 2.91 -10.67 -11.92
N ASP A 248 4.08 -10.35 -11.41
CA ASP A 248 4.72 -11.13 -10.36
C ASP A 248 4.20 -10.72 -8.97
N TYR A 249 3.41 -11.57 -8.35
CA TYR A 249 2.83 -11.36 -7.02
C TYR A 249 3.72 -11.89 -5.89
N ARG A 250 4.85 -12.54 -6.20
CA ARG A 250 5.77 -13.10 -5.19
C ARG A 250 6.35 -12.05 -4.24
N PRO A 251 6.71 -10.83 -4.67
CA PRO A 251 7.22 -9.82 -3.73
C PRO A 251 6.22 -9.47 -2.61
N THR A 252 4.97 -9.22 -2.97
CA THR A 252 3.89 -8.97 -2.00
C THR A 252 3.68 -10.17 -1.07
N LEU A 253 3.69 -11.38 -1.64
CA LEU A 253 3.50 -12.61 -0.89
C LEU A 253 4.64 -12.87 0.09
N GLN A 254 5.89 -12.72 -0.35
CA GLN A 254 7.08 -12.94 0.47
C GLN A 254 7.13 -11.97 1.65
N LEU A 255 6.88 -10.66 1.39
CA LEU A 255 6.81 -9.66 2.44
C LEU A 255 5.71 -9.96 3.46
N ALA A 256 4.50 -10.31 2.99
CA ALA A 256 3.38 -10.64 3.87
C ALA A 256 3.65 -11.88 4.73
N TYR A 257 4.26 -12.92 4.16
CA TYR A 257 4.63 -14.11 4.93
C TYR A 257 5.70 -13.82 5.97
N THR A 258 6.72 -13.05 5.63
CA THR A 258 7.75 -12.61 6.58
C THR A 258 7.14 -11.85 7.75
N LEU A 259 6.23 -10.92 7.47
CA LEU A 259 5.61 -10.06 8.48
C LEU A 259 4.59 -10.79 9.36
N PHE A 260 3.74 -11.61 8.77
CA PHE A 260 2.57 -12.15 9.48
C PHE A 260 2.74 -13.58 9.98
N PHE A 261 3.70 -14.34 9.44
CA PHE A 261 3.97 -15.71 9.88
C PHE A 261 5.38 -15.91 10.43
N ASN A 262 6.31 -14.99 10.18
CA ASN A 262 7.73 -15.18 10.37
C ASN A 262 8.25 -16.41 9.60
N LEU A 263 7.79 -16.57 8.35
CA LEU A 263 8.15 -17.64 7.42
C LEU A 263 8.45 -17.05 6.05
N ARG A 264 9.24 -17.76 5.26
CA ARG A 264 9.36 -17.53 3.82
C ARG A 264 8.15 -18.14 3.11
N ALA A 265 7.58 -17.41 2.16
CA ALA A 265 6.50 -17.94 1.32
C ALA A 265 7.04 -18.90 0.25
N LEU A 266 8.31 -18.72 -0.14
CA LEU A 266 8.99 -19.38 -1.24
C LEU A 266 10.26 -20.06 -0.72
N VAL A 267 10.57 -21.24 -1.26
CA VAL A 267 11.75 -22.02 -0.87
C VAL A 267 13.05 -21.33 -1.32
N GLU A 268 13.07 -20.91 -2.58
CA GLU A 268 14.23 -20.28 -3.19
C GLU A 268 14.26 -18.78 -2.91
N SER A 269 15.45 -18.20 -2.81
CA SER A 269 15.64 -16.74 -2.78
C SER A 269 15.59 -16.17 -4.20
N GLY A 270 15.19 -14.90 -4.29
CA GLY A 270 15.08 -14.24 -5.60
C GLY A 270 14.70 -12.77 -5.47
N PRO A 271 14.39 -12.11 -6.60
CA PRO A 271 14.04 -10.68 -6.61
C PRO A 271 12.82 -10.32 -5.73
N TRP A 272 12.02 -11.31 -5.35
CA TRP A 272 10.91 -11.12 -4.40
C TRP A 272 11.36 -10.87 -2.96
N ASP A 273 12.64 -11.10 -2.64
CA ASP A 273 13.22 -10.79 -1.33
C ASP A 273 13.69 -9.32 -1.24
N ASP A 274 13.91 -8.61 -2.36
CA ASP A 274 14.44 -7.24 -2.40
C ASP A 274 13.67 -6.28 -1.47
N SER A 275 12.34 -6.45 -1.35
CA SER A 275 11.53 -5.62 -0.45
C SER A 275 11.92 -5.80 1.02
N LEU A 276 12.42 -6.98 1.42
CA LEU A 276 12.88 -7.24 2.78
C LEU A 276 14.17 -6.46 3.05
N ASP A 277 15.09 -6.47 2.10
CA ASP A 277 16.37 -5.76 2.20
C ASP A 277 16.14 -4.24 2.31
N TRP A 278 15.32 -3.66 1.40
CA TRP A 278 15.02 -2.23 1.44
C TRP A 278 14.29 -1.76 2.70
N LEU A 279 13.55 -2.65 3.34
CA LEU A 279 12.84 -2.38 4.59
C LEU A 279 13.59 -2.88 5.82
N GLU A 280 14.84 -3.38 5.65
CA GLU A 280 15.70 -3.93 6.71
C GLU A 280 14.98 -4.96 7.56
N LEU A 281 14.35 -5.92 6.90
CA LEU A 281 13.68 -7.05 7.53
C LEU A 281 14.53 -8.31 7.36
N SER A 282 14.71 -9.04 8.45
CA SER A 282 15.42 -10.32 8.40
C SER A 282 14.63 -11.35 7.60
N ILE A 283 15.31 -12.09 6.73
CA ILE A 283 14.73 -13.23 6.02
C ILE A 283 14.54 -14.37 7.02
N PRO A 284 13.31 -14.89 7.21
CA PRO A 284 13.08 -16.00 8.12
C PRO A 284 13.77 -17.30 7.67
N GLU A 285 14.20 -18.13 8.62
CA GLU A 285 14.77 -19.47 8.31
C GLU A 285 13.69 -20.46 7.87
N GLY A 286 12.51 -20.41 8.52
CA GLY A 286 11.40 -21.29 8.21
C GLY A 286 10.74 -20.96 6.88
N VAL A 287 10.24 -22.00 6.22
CA VAL A 287 9.52 -21.90 4.95
C VAL A 287 8.08 -22.39 5.16
N ALA A 288 7.14 -21.80 4.46
CA ALA A 288 5.75 -22.24 4.49
C ALA A 288 5.58 -23.64 3.90
N ASP A 289 4.69 -24.43 4.50
CA ASP A 289 4.36 -25.80 4.06
C ASP A 289 3.93 -25.84 2.59
N ASP A 290 3.92 -27.04 2.01
CA ASP A 290 3.38 -27.27 0.67
C ASP A 290 1.91 -26.84 0.57
N LEU A 291 1.48 -26.53 -0.66
CA LEU A 291 0.12 -26.07 -0.91
C LEU A 291 -0.82 -27.24 -1.19
N ASP A 292 -1.85 -27.34 -0.37
CA ASP A 292 -3.02 -28.18 -0.63
C ASP A 292 -4.05 -27.51 -1.54
N HIS A 293 -5.22 -28.11 -1.68
CA HIS A 293 -6.38 -27.47 -2.32
C HIS A 293 -6.88 -26.30 -1.45
N LEU A 294 -7.42 -25.27 -2.11
CA LEU A 294 -8.12 -24.18 -1.42
C LEU A 294 -9.63 -24.32 -1.64
N HIS A 295 -10.39 -24.25 -0.55
CA HIS A 295 -11.81 -23.99 -0.56
C HIS A 295 -12.09 -22.74 0.26
N ALA A 296 -12.47 -21.67 -0.43
CA ALA A 296 -12.80 -20.38 0.17
C ALA A 296 -14.31 -20.14 -0.01
N ASP A 297 -15.10 -20.73 0.86
CA ASP A 297 -16.57 -20.81 0.72
C ASP A 297 -17.24 -19.44 0.78
N GLN A 298 -16.75 -18.55 1.65
CA GLN A 298 -17.31 -17.19 1.80
C GLN A 298 -17.02 -16.33 0.57
N GLY A 299 -15.85 -16.49 -0.04
CA GLY A 299 -15.47 -15.81 -1.26
C GLY A 299 -15.93 -16.54 -2.53
N GLY A 300 -16.35 -17.78 -2.43
CA GLY A 300 -16.76 -18.59 -3.58
C GLY A 300 -15.60 -19.02 -4.47
N PHE A 301 -14.39 -19.22 -3.91
CA PHE A 301 -13.22 -19.66 -4.66
C PHE A 301 -12.82 -21.08 -4.32
N ALA A 302 -12.43 -21.85 -5.36
CA ALA A 302 -11.79 -23.14 -5.22
C ALA A 302 -10.53 -23.20 -6.09
N VAL A 303 -9.42 -23.67 -5.53
CA VAL A 303 -8.18 -23.94 -6.25
C VAL A 303 -7.83 -25.41 -6.08
N LEU A 304 -7.86 -26.14 -7.20
CA LEU A 304 -7.48 -27.55 -7.23
C LEU A 304 -6.03 -27.63 -7.73
N ARG A 305 -5.19 -28.29 -6.97
CA ARG A 305 -3.79 -28.55 -7.35
C ARG A 305 -3.65 -30.01 -7.77
N ARG A 306 -2.96 -30.23 -8.87
CA ARG A 306 -2.62 -31.59 -9.30
C ARG A 306 -1.46 -32.07 -8.42
N GLU A 307 -1.59 -33.26 -7.86
CA GLU A 307 -0.46 -33.92 -7.19
C GLU A 307 0.72 -34.00 -8.15
N LYS A 308 1.92 -33.72 -7.65
CA LYS A 308 3.14 -34.02 -8.42
C LYS A 308 3.23 -35.53 -8.52
N VAL A 309 3.05 -36.06 -9.76
CA VAL A 309 3.30 -37.46 -10.09
C VAL A 309 4.80 -37.71 -10.11
#